data_6c19aa3e4d24d1f1f8bba8e9a9036378
#
_entry.id   6c19aa3e4d24d1f1f8bba8e9a9036378
#
_cell.length_a   1.000
_cell.length_b   1.000
_cell.length_c   1.000
_cell.angle_alpha   90.00
_cell.angle_beta   90.00
_cell.angle_gamma   90.00
#
_symmetry.space_group_name_H-M   'P 1'
#
loop_
_entity.id
_entity.type
_entity.pdbx_description
1 polymer ?
#
loop_
_entity_poly.entity_id
_entity_poly.type
_entity_poly.pdbx_seq_one_letter_code
_entity_poly.pdbx_strand_id
1 'polypeptide(L)'
;MGAYALQLNTTGADNVSIGRNSLYSNTTASNNTAVGTSALFATTTGHSNVAMGADTLDANTTGSANTSLGKGSMTTNTTGANNVAVGKSALEANTSANYNTAVGERSMVDNTTGANNVAVGSQSLTNNTTASNNVAVGYSAILDNTTGESNVAVGSFALSNNTTAAFNTAVGNTALLTNTTGASNTGIGRNALYYNTTGATNTAVGSQALQANTTASNNVAVGTQALYANTTGAGNTATGAGSLYSSTTGAGNNTAIGHQSLYS
;
A
#
# COMPACT_ATOMS: atom_id res chain seq x y z
N MET A 1 7.18 -36.57 0.95
CA MET A 1 7.14 -36.18 -0.48
C MET A 1 5.73 -36.43 -1.00
N GLY A 2 5.22 -35.58 -1.89
CA GLY A 2 3.96 -35.77 -2.60
C GLY A 2 4.17 -36.42 -3.97
N ALA A 3 3.08 -36.89 -4.60
CA ALA A 3 3.15 -37.39 -5.96
C ALA A 3 3.68 -36.26 -6.90
N TYR A 4 4.62 -36.60 -7.78
CA TYR A 4 5.25 -35.71 -8.76
C TYR A 4 6.06 -34.53 -8.18
N ALA A 5 6.44 -34.55 -6.91
CA ALA A 5 7.34 -33.55 -6.33
C ALA A 5 8.73 -33.64 -6.97
N LEU A 6 9.29 -32.50 -7.45
CA LEU A 6 10.60 -32.40 -8.16
C LEU A 6 10.73 -33.36 -9.37
N GLN A 7 9.63 -33.61 -10.08
CA GLN A 7 9.62 -34.66 -11.10
C GLN A 7 10.61 -34.42 -12.27
N LEU A 8 10.77 -33.17 -12.70
CA LEU A 8 11.63 -32.81 -13.83
C LEU A 8 13.02 -32.30 -13.42
N ASN A 9 13.39 -32.41 -12.13
CA ASN A 9 14.68 -31.91 -11.65
C ASN A 9 15.84 -32.70 -12.25
N THR A 10 16.81 -32.00 -12.84
CA THR A 10 18.01 -32.59 -13.46
C THR A 10 19.28 -32.33 -12.66
N THR A 11 19.59 -31.06 -12.41
CA THR A 11 20.81 -30.62 -11.73
C THR A 11 20.55 -29.65 -10.57
N GLY A 12 19.30 -29.25 -10.33
CA GLY A 12 18.97 -28.38 -9.21
C GLY A 12 19.27 -29.04 -7.87
N ALA A 13 19.97 -28.33 -6.98
CA ALA A 13 20.43 -28.80 -5.68
C ALA A 13 19.76 -28.04 -4.53
N ASP A 14 19.81 -28.62 -3.33
CA ASP A 14 19.38 -28.00 -2.08
C ASP A 14 17.91 -27.52 -2.10
N ASN A 15 17.03 -28.25 -2.78
CA ASN A 15 15.62 -27.97 -2.87
C ASN A 15 14.81 -28.80 -1.85
N VAL A 16 13.88 -28.16 -1.15
CA VAL A 16 12.88 -28.83 -0.30
C VAL A 16 11.54 -28.83 -1.03
N SER A 17 10.94 -30.00 -1.27
CA SER A 17 9.68 -30.15 -1.98
C SER A 17 8.74 -31.12 -1.25
N ILE A 18 7.63 -30.58 -0.71
CA ILE A 18 6.62 -31.33 0.06
C ILE A 18 5.22 -30.97 -0.46
N GLY A 19 4.56 -31.90 -1.10
CA GLY A 19 3.21 -31.71 -1.65
C GLY A 19 3.07 -32.25 -3.07
N ARG A 20 1.87 -32.51 -3.50
CA ARG A 20 1.59 -32.96 -4.87
C ARG A 20 1.99 -31.85 -5.84
N ASN A 21 2.77 -32.19 -6.89
CA ASN A 21 3.25 -31.28 -7.92
C ASN A 21 4.11 -30.10 -7.40
N SER A 22 4.62 -30.11 -6.18
CA SER A 22 5.53 -29.07 -5.72
C SER A 22 6.85 -29.10 -6.49
N LEU A 23 7.36 -27.95 -6.95
CA LEU A 23 8.56 -27.82 -7.81
C LEU A 23 8.55 -28.78 -9.02
N TYR A 24 7.38 -29.04 -9.59
CA TYR A 24 7.22 -30.04 -10.66
C TYR A 24 8.16 -29.79 -11.85
N SER A 25 8.19 -28.55 -12.36
CA SER A 25 8.91 -28.16 -13.57
C SER A 25 10.37 -27.79 -13.32
N ASN A 26 10.86 -27.89 -12.08
CA ASN A 26 12.23 -27.52 -11.74
C ASN A 26 13.23 -28.35 -12.54
N THR A 27 14.13 -27.69 -13.24
CA THR A 27 15.20 -28.39 -13.98
C THR A 27 16.57 -28.17 -13.34
N THR A 28 16.97 -26.92 -13.16
CA THR A 28 18.32 -26.56 -12.71
C THR A 28 18.32 -25.61 -11.50
N ALA A 29 17.15 -25.11 -11.10
CA ALA A 29 17.04 -24.17 -9.98
C ALA A 29 17.39 -24.81 -8.64
N SER A 30 18.06 -24.06 -7.79
CA SER A 30 18.57 -24.52 -6.48
C SER A 30 18.06 -23.66 -5.33
N ASN A 31 18.18 -24.17 -4.12
CA ASN A 31 17.85 -23.47 -2.87
C ASN A 31 16.39 -23.03 -2.75
N ASN A 32 15.45 -23.74 -3.36
CA ASN A 32 14.03 -23.46 -3.23
C ASN A 32 13.38 -24.32 -2.14
N THR A 33 12.45 -23.72 -1.37
CA THR A 33 11.60 -24.43 -0.42
C THR A 33 10.16 -24.34 -0.88
N ALA A 34 9.54 -25.47 -1.23
CA ALA A 34 8.15 -25.57 -1.67
C ALA A 34 7.38 -26.54 -0.79
N VAL A 35 6.37 -26.05 -0.06
CA VAL A 35 5.51 -26.85 0.81
C VAL A 35 4.04 -26.57 0.49
N GLY A 36 3.37 -27.50 -0.14
CA GLY A 36 1.97 -27.37 -0.56
C GLY A 36 1.70 -27.95 -1.93
N THR A 37 0.43 -28.23 -2.23
CA THR A 37 0.02 -28.63 -3.57
C THR A 37 0.35 -27.53 -4.56
N SER A 38 1.05 -27.86 -5.66
CA SER A 38 1.46 -26.96 -6.74
C SER A 38 2.31 -25.74 -6.30
N ALA A 39 2.91 -25.77 -5.12
CA ALA A 39 3.85 -24.71 -4.71
C ALA A 39 5.07 -24.69 -5.66
N LEU A 40 5.41 -23.52 -6.26
CA LEU A 40 6.48 -23.34 -7.23
C LEU A 40 6.39 -24.29 -8.45
N PHE A 41 5.16 -24.59 -8.88
CA PHE A 41 4.90 -25.62 -9.91
C PHE A 41 5.66 -25.38 -11.22
N ALA A 42 5.64 -24.14 -11.76
CA ALA A 42 6.23 -23.80 -13.07
C ALA A 42 7.71 -23.37 -13.01
N THR A 43 8.32 -23.37 -11.82
CA THR A 43 9.71 -22.91 -11.66
C THR A 43 10.67 -23.75 -12.48
N THR A 44 11.49 -23.09 -13.30
CA THR A 44 12.53 -23.75 -14.13
C THR A 44 13.94 -23.41 -13.67
N THR A 45 14.26 -22.12 -13.57
CA THR A 45 15.58 -21.60 -13.21
C THR A 45 15.56 -20.62 -12.04
N GLY A 46 14.37 -20.21 -11.55
CA GLY A 46 14.22 -19.33 -10.39
C GLY A 46 14.73 -19.98 -9.11
N HIS A 47 15.61 -19.32 -8.39
CA HIS A 47 16.29 -19.89 -7.23
C HIS A 47 16.02 -19.13 -5.93
N SER A 48 16.32 -19.74 -4.78
CA SER A 48 16.22 -19.10 -3.46
C SER A 48 14.80 -18.62 -3.11
N ASN A 49 13.79 -19.29 -3.61
CA ASN A 49 12.39 -18.96 -3.29
C ASN A 49 11.90 -19.81 -2.11
N VAL A 50 11.07 -19.22 -1.27
CA VAL A 50 10.32 -19.91 -0.22
C VAL A 50 8.83 -19.80 -0.52
N ALA A 51 8.15 -20.93 -0.72
CA ALA A 51 6.74 -21.03 -1.03
C ALA A 51 6.04 -22.02 -0.11
N MET A 52 5.14 -21.57 0.76
CA MET A 52 4.39 -22.41 1.69
C MET A 52 2.88 -22.13 1.60
N GLY A 53 2.15 -23.07 1.04
CA GLY A 53 0.70 -22.97 0.79
C GLY A 53 0.31 -23.65 -0.52
N ALA A 54 -0.97 -23.94 -0.69
CA ALA A 54 -1.45 -24.46 -1.97
C ALA A 54 -1.44 -23.34 -3.03
N ASP A 55 -1.01 -23.66 -4.25
CA ASP A 55 -0.98 -22.78 -5.41
C ASP A 55 -0.20 -21.46 -5.17
N THR A 56 0.81 -21.47 -4.31
CA THR A 56 1.66 -20.31 -4.03
C THR A 56 2.86 -20.28 -4.98
N LEU A 57 3.12 -19.11 -5.62
CA LEU A 57 4.17 -18.95 -6.62
C LEU A 57 4.10 -20.00 -7.75
N ASP A 58 2.91 -20.50 -8.07
CA ASP A 58 2.77 -21.63 -8.99
C ASP A 58 3.15 -21.30 -10.44
N ALA A 59 2.94 -20.05 -10.89
CA ALA A 59 3.32 -19.58 -12.22
C ALA A 59 4.81 -19.09 -12.32
N ASN A 60 5.54 -19.06 -11.21
CA ASN A 60 6.91 -18.53 -11.20
C ASN A 60 7.84 -19.36 -12.11
N THR A 61 8.49 -18.74 -13.07
CA THR A 61 9.42 -19.42 -13.97
C THR A 61 10.88 -19.12 -13.64
N THR A 62 11.25 -17.87 -13.61
CA THR A 62 12.65 -17.41 -13.41
C THR A 62 12.82 -16.46 -12.23
N GLY A 63 11.71 -16.01 -11.59
CA GLY A 63 11.75 -15.13 -10.42
C GLY A 63 12.52 -15.78 -9.27
N SER A 64 13.35 -15.00 -8.59
CA SER A 64 14.25 -15.49 -7.53
C SER A 64 14.14 -14.69 -6.26
N ALA A 65 14.54 -15.27 -5.14
CA ALA A 65 14.56 -14.64 -3.83
C ALA A 65 13.19 -14.13 -3.36
N ASN A 66 12.11 -14.80 -3.73
CA ASN A 66 10.77 -14.48 -3.27
C ASN A 66 10.40 -15.32 -2.03
N THR A 67 9.69 -14.71 -1.09
CA THR A 67 9.07 -15.39 0.06
C THR A 67 7.56 -15.29 -0.07
N SER A 68 6.87 -16.42 -0.22
CA SER A 68 5.43 -16.47 -0.40
C SER A 68 4.79 -17.48 0.56
N LEU A 69 4.02 -16.99 1.52
CA LEU A 69 3.37 -17.78 2.56
C LEU A 69 1.86 -17.55 2.55
N GLY A 70 1.10 -18.55 2.16
CA GLY A 70 -0.37 -18.50 2.13
C GLY A 70 -0.94 -19.09 0.85
N LYS A 71 -2.19 -19.57 0.94
CA LYS A 71 -2.88 -20.10 -0.24
C LYS A 71 -3.01 -19.00 -1.31
N GLY A 72 -2.57 -19.27 -2.54
CA GLY A 72 -2.73 -18.39 -3.69
C GLY A 72 -1.95 -17.08 -3.57
N SER A 73 -0.93 -16.98 -2.72
CA SER A 73 -0.04 -15.81 -2.72
C SER A 73 0.90 -15.84 -3.92
N MET A 74 1.07 -14.69 -4.59
CA MET A 74 1.93 -14.53 -5.78
C MET A 74 1.66 -15.55 -6.91
N THR A 75 0.42 -15.97 -7.10
CA THR A 75 0.06 -17.02 -8.09
C THR A 75 0.50 -16.67 -9.51
N THR A 76 0.39 -15.41 -9.92
CA THR A 76 0.70 -15.01 -11.30
C THR A 76 2.14 -14.52 -11.51
N ASN A 77 2.96 -14.53 -10.46
CA ASN A 77 4.36 -14.09 -10.59
C ASN A 77 5.12 -14.98 -11.57
N THR A 78 5.70 -14.40 -12.60
CA THR A 78 6.50 -15.14 -13.58
C THR A 78 8.01 -14.88 -13.44
N THR A 79 8.40 -13.60 -13.37
CA THR A 79 9.79 -13.17 -13.36
C THR A 79 10.13 -12.23 -12.21
N GLY A 80 9.13 -11.74 -11.45
CA GLY A 80 9.35 -10.84 -10.32
C GLY A 80 10.22 -11.46 -9.25
N ALA A 81 11.13 -10.67 -8.67
CA ALA A 81 12.13 -11.11 -7.71
C ALA A 81 12.16 -10.24 -6.45
N ASN A 82 12.72 -10.80 -5.37
CA ASN A 82 12.88 -10.09 -4.09
C ASN A 82 11.56 -9.58 -3.48
N ASN A 83 10.45 -10.31 -3.67
CA ASN A 83 9.17 -9.97 -3.10
C ASN A 83 8.87 -10.81 -1.85
N VAL A 84 8.16 -10.22 -0.90
CA VAL A 84 7.63 -10.89 0.28
C VAL A 84 6.11 -10.82 0.24
N ALA A 85 5.43 -11.97 0.23
CA ALA A 85 3.98 -12.08 0.26
C ALA A 85 3.55 -13.03 1.38
N VAL A 86 2.88 -12.53 2.41
CA VAL A 86 2.42 -13.31 3.56
C VAL A 86 0.92 -13.08 3.77
N GLY A 87 0.12 -14.08 3.48
CA GLY A 87 -1.33 -14.03 3.59
C GLY A 87 -2.01 -14.68 2.38
N LYS A 88 -3.26 -15.07 2.54
CA LYS A 88 -4.06 -15.60 1.43
C LYS A 88 -4.19 -14.54 0.35
N SER A 89 -3.89 -14.87 -0.91
CA SER A 89 -3.94 -13.97 -2.07
C SER A 89 -3.13 -12.68 -1.89
N ALA A 90 -2.10 -12.66 -1.05
CA ALA A 90 -1.18 -11.53 -0.99
C ALA A 90 -0.36 -11.44 -2.28
N LEU A 91 -0.28 -10.26 -2.90
CA LEU A 91 0.46 -9.99 -4.13
C LEU A 91 0.09 -10.94 -5.29
N GLU A 92 -1.20 -11.35 -5.36
CA GLU A 92 -1.67 -12.42 -6.26
C GLU A 92 -1.40 -12.11 -7.73
N ALA A 93 -1.73 -10.88 -8.19
CA ALA A 93 -1.63 -10.48 -9.60
C ALA A 93 -0.21 -10.05 -10.04
N ASN A 94 0.79 -10.11 -9.16
CA ASN A 94 2.15 -9.71 -9.52
C ASN A 94 2.69 -10.56 -10.66
N THR A 95 3.18 -9.93 -11.72
CA THR A 95 3.78 -10.66 -12.86
C THR A 95 5.30 -10.54 -12.90
N SER A 96 5.82 -9.33 -12.82
CA SER A 96 7.24 -9.04 -13.01
C SER A 96 7.82 -8.01 -12.04
N ALA A 97 6.99 -7.44 -11.15
CA ALA A 97 7.45 -6.43 -10.22
C ALA A 97 8.38 -7.00 -9.14
N ASN A 98 9.28 -6.16 -8.67
CA ASN A 98 10.31 -6.52 -7.70
C ASN A 98 10.22 -5.68 -6.42
N TYR A 99 10.82 -6.19 -5.35
CA TYR A 99 11.01 -5.45 -4.10
C TYR A 99 9.71 -5.00 -3.42
N ASN A 100 8.63 -5.77 -3.57
CA ASN A 100 7.38 -5.52 -2.86
C ASN A 100 7.30 -6.34 -1.57
N THR A 101 6.73 -5.75 -0.52
CA THR A 101 6.39 -6.43 0.73
C THR A 101 4.89 -6.34 0.95
N ALA A 102 4.19 -7.46 0.90
CA ALA A 102 2.75 -7.59 1.11
C ALA A 102 2.47 -8.55 2.28
N VAL A 103 1.95 -8.04 3.39
CA VAL A 103 1.63 -8.83 4.58
C VAL A 103 0.18 -8.60 4.99
N GLY A 104 -0.65 -9.60 4.84
CA GLY A 104 -2.08 -9.57 5.13
C GLY A 104 -2.91 -10.23 4.03
N GLU A 105 -4.11 -10.69 4.36
CA GLU A 105 -5.04 -11.22 3.36
C GLU A 105 -5.35 -10.16 2.31
N ARG A 106 -5.18 -10.49 1.01
CA ARG A 106 -5.42 -9.61 -0.15
C ARG A 106 -4.63 -8.30 -0.12
N SER A 107 -3.51 -8.24 0.61
CA SER A 107 -2.58 -7.12 0.54
C SER A 107 -1.96 -7.05 -0.87
N MET A 108 -2.04 -5.90 -1.54
CA MET A 108 -1.54 -5.67 -2.92
C MET A 108 -2.04 -6.70 -3.95
N VAL A 109 -3.30 -7.16 -3.81
CA VAL A 109 -3.80 -8.28 -4.63
C VAL A 109 -3.76 -7.98 -6.13
N ASP A 110 -4.03 -6.75 -6.57
CA ASP A 110 -4.12 -6.37 -7.98
C ASP A 110 -2.81 -5.76 -8.54
N ASN A 111 -1.71 -5.75 -7.76
CA ASN A 111 -0.44 -5.21 -8.24
C ASN A 111 0.15 -6.06 -9.36
N THR A 112 0.39 -5.48 -10.51
CA THR A 112 0.98 -6.18 -11.67
C THR A 112 2.46 -5.89 -11.87
N THR A 113 2.82 -4.60 -11.97
CA THR A 113 4.19 -4.15 -12.29
C THR A 113 4.72 -3.07 -11.34
N GLY A 114 3.92 -2.59 -10.38
CA GLY A 114 4.37 -1.61 -9.37
C GLY A 114 5.44 -2.20 -8.46
N ALA A 115 6.56 -1.52 -8.29
CA ALA A 115 7.72 -1.98 -7.53
C ALA A 115 7.99 -1.15 -6.27
N ASN A 116 8.79 -1.69 -5.36
CA ASN A 116 9.21 -1.00 -4.13
C ASN A 116 8.04 -0.55 -3.22
N ASN A 117 6.95 -1.29 -3.20
CA ASN A 117 5.81 -0.99 -2.34
C ASN A 117 5.88 -1.82 -1.04
N VAL A 118 5.41 -1.21 0.05
CA VAL A 118 5.21 -1.88 1.34
C VAL A 118 3.73 -1.81 1.71
N ALA A 119 3.09 -2.96 1.87
CA ALA A 119 1.69 -3.06 2.27
C ALA A 119 1.55 -4.06 3.44
N VAL A 120 1.20 -3.57 4.61
CA VAL A 120 1.05 -4.37 5.83
C VAL A 120 -0.35 -4.15 6.42
N GLY A 121 -1.18 -5.17 6.37
CA GLY A 121 -2.57 -5.14 6.81
C GLY A 121 -3.49 -5.81 5.80
N SER A 122 -4.60 -6.36 6.25
CA SER A 122 -5.60 -6.90 5.33
C SER A 122 -6.11 -5.80 4.40
N GLN A 123 -6.19 -6.10 3.11
CA GLN A 123 -6.64 -5.18 2.05
C GLN A 123 -5.82 -3.87 1.93
N SER A 124 -4.60 -3.81 2.45
CA SER A 124 -3.71 -2.67 2.23
C SER A 124 -3.23 -2.64 0.77
N LEU A 125 -3.27 -1.47 0.13
CA LEU A 125 -2.84 -1.23 -1.25
C LEU A 125 -3.47 -2.21 -2.27
N THR A 126 -4.73 -2.62 -2.05
CA THR A 126 -5.40 -3.68 -2.81
C THR A 126 -5.43 -3.42 -4.30
N ASN A 127 -5.94 -2.26 -4.73
CA ASN A 127 -6.21 -1.94 -6.12
C ASN A 127 -4.99 -1.31 -6.85
N ASN A 128 -3.81 -1.34 -6.24
CA ASN A 128 -2.59 -0.87 -6.88
C ASN A 128 -2.26 -1.71 -8.10
N THR A 129 -2.13 -1.10 -9.26
CA THR A 129 -1.80 -1.85 -10.48
C THR A 129 -0.35 -1.66 -10.90
N THR A 130 0.08 -0.42 -11.07
CA THR A 130 1.40 -0.09 -11.61
C THR A 130 2.21 0.88 -10.75
N ALA A 131 1.58 1.48 -9.73
CA ALA A 131 2.23 2.49 -8.92
C ALA A 131 3.34 1.92 -8.03
N SER A 132 4.38 2.71 -7.84
CA SER A 132 5.59 2.32 -7.12
C SER A 132 5.86 3.23 -5.90
N ASN A 133 6.72 2.75 -5.01
CA ASN A 133 7.23 3.52 -3.87
C ASN A 133 6.15 3.93 -2.85
N ASN A 134 5.06 3.18 -2.73
CA ASN A 134 4.01 3.44 -1.74
C ASN A 134 4.24 2.65 -0.45
N VAL A 135 3.91 3.25 0.69
CA VAL A 135 3.89 2.60 2.01
C VAL A 135 2.48 2.64 2.57
N ALA A 136 1.85 1.49 2.75
CA ALA A 136 0.51 1.31 3.29
C ALA A 136 0.54 0.39 4.50
N VAL A 137 0.30 0.91 5.70
CA VAL A 137 0.28 0.14 6.95
C VAL A 137 -1.05 0.33 7.67
N GLY A 138 -1.86 -0.70 7.72
CA GLY A 138 -3.18 -0.69 8.33
C GLY A 138 -4.24 -1.36 7.47
N TYR A 139 -5.38 -1.68 8.07
CA TYR A 139 -6.52 -2.24 7.34
C TYR A 139 -7.01 -1.23 6.28
N SER A 140 -7.10 -1.64 5.02
CA SER A 140 -7.53 -0.82 3.88
C SER A 140 -6.79 0.52 3.75
N ALA A 141 -5.53 0.61 4.19
CA ALA A 141 -4.69 1.77 3.91
C ALA A 141 -4.37 1.82 2.40
N ILE A 142 -4.54 2.96 1.77
CA ILE A 142 -4.36 3.21 0.32
C ILE A 142 -5.11 2.15 -0.53
N LEU A 143 -6.37 1.87 -0.20
CA LEU A 143 -7.13 0.76 -0.83
C LEU A 143 -7.30 0.94 -2.35
N ASP A 144 -7.77 2.12 -2.79
CA ASP A 144 -8.23 2.37 -4.17
C ASP A 144 -7.15 2.96 -5.09
N ASN A 145 -5.90 2.99 -4.65
CA ASN A 145 -4.81 3.52 -5.47
C ASN A 145 -4.58 2.68 -6.72
N THR A 146 -4.51 3.32 -7.86
CA THR A 146 -4.18 2.65 -9.14
C THR A 146 -2.80 3.02 -9.64
N THR A 147 -2.51 4.31 -9.77
CA THR A 147 -1.28 4.84 -10.37
C THR A 147 -0.57 5.91 -9.54
N GLY A 148 -1.12 6.29 -8.37
CA GLY A 148 -0.49 7.29 -7.48
C GLY A 148 0.78 6.73 -6.82
N GLU A 149 1.90 7.41 -7.01
CA GLU A 149 3.21 6.98 -6.51
C GLU A 149 3.65 7.74 -5.26
N SER A 150 4.60 7.16 -4.52
CA SER A 150 5.30 7.83 -3.41
C SER A 150 4.36 8.35 -2.32
N ASN A 151 3.30 7.61 -2.01
CA ASN A 151 2.39 7.90 -0.92
C ASN A 151 2.77 7.11 0.34
N VAL A 152 2.58 7.72 1.50
CA VAL A 152 2.75 7.08 2.81
C VAL A 152 1.43 7.13 3.56
N ALA A 153 0.87 5.99 3.92
CA ALA A 153 -0.33 5.88 4.74
C ALA A 153 -0.13 4.91 5.90
N VAL A 154 -0.31 5.39 7.12
CA VAL A 154 -0.20 4.59 8.34
C VAL A 154 -1.46 4.80 9.19
N GLY A 155 -2.28 3.77 9.29
CA GLY A 155 -3.55 3.79 10.00
C GLY A 155 -4.67 3.11 9.22
N SER A 156 -5.69 2.61 9.91
CA SER A 156 -6.85 2.02 9.26
C SER A 156 -7.56 3.07 8.40
N PHE A 157 -7.83 2.73 7.14
CA PHE A 157 -8.42 3.61 6.12
C PHE A 157 -7.64 4.92 5.84
N ALA A 158 -6.37 5.04 6.23
CA ALA A 158 -5.55 6.18 5.84
C ALA A 158 -5.37 6.21 4.32
N LEU A 159 -5.67 7.36 3.69
CA LEU A 159 -5.58 7.59 2.24
C LEU A 159 -6.35 6.55 1.40
N SER A 160 -7.43 5.97 1.93
CA SER A 160 -8.11 4.80 1.34
C SER A 160 -8.62 5.04 -0.07
N ASN A 161 -9.21 6.20 -0.36
CA ASN A 161 -9.85 6.48 -1.65
C ASN A 161 -8.91 7.17 -2.66
N ASN A 162 -7.61 7.20 -2.39
CA ASN A 162 -6.64 7.76 -3.33
C ASN A 162 -6.64 6.95 -4.63
N THR A 163 -6.74 7.61 -5.76
CA THR A 163 -6.73 6.92 -7.06
C THR A 163 -5.43 7.13 -7.83
N THR A 164 -5.08 8.38 -8.09
CA THR A 164 -3.94 8.74 -8.93
C THR A 164 -2.99 9.75 -8.30
N ALA A 165 -3.36 10.29 -7.12
CA ALA A 165 -2.56 11.32 -6.48
C ALA A 165 -1.25 10.75 -5.91
N ALA A 166 -0.19 11.55 -5.99
CA ALA A 166 1.15 11.20 -5.53
C ALA A 166 1.63 12.13 -4.39
N PHE A 167 2.67 11.68 -3.70
CA PHE A 167 3.39 12.44 -2.67
C PHE A 167 2.54 12.85 -1.46
N ASN A 168 1.53 12.06 -1.11
CA ASN A 168 0.72 12.30 0.09
C ASN A 168 1.28 11.53 1.30
N THR A 169 1.21 12.15 2.47
CA THR A 169 1.51 11.52 3.76
C THR A 169 0.27 11.55 4.64
N ALA A 170 -0.27 10.38 4.98
CA ALA A 170 -1.45 10.21 5.82
C ALA A 170 -1.11 9.32 7.03
N VAL A 171 -1.07 9.89 8.23
CA VAL A 171 -0.78 9.14 9.46
C VAL A 171 -1.90 9.33 10.47
N GLY A 172 -2.62 8.26 10.75
CA GLY A 172 -3.78 8.25 11.66
C GLY A 172 -4.99 7.56 11.04
N ASN A 173 -5.89 7.08 11.89
CA ASN A 173 -7.15 6.49 11.41
C ASN A 173 -7.91 7.50 10.55
N THR A 174 -8.26 7.10 9.34
CA THR A 174 -9.03 7.91 8.35
C THR A 174 -8.39 9.26 7.98
N ALA A 175 -7.09 9.45 8.18
CA ALA A 175 -6.38 10.61 7.65
C ALA A 175 -6.43 10.60 6.10
N LEU A 176 -6.79 11.74 5.46
CA LEU A 176 -6.92 11.87 4.00
C LEU A 176 -7.86 10.83 3.36
N LEU A 177 -8.89 10.36 4.09
CA LEU A 177 -9.73 9.23 3.65
C LEU A 177 -10.29 9.42 2.24
N THR A 178 -10.89 10.60 1.95
CA THR A 178 -11.60 10.84 0.69
C THR A 178 -10.74 11.47 -0.41
N ASN A 179 -9.44 11.59 -0.18
CA ASN A 179 -8.54 12.15 -1.19
C ASN A 179 -8.56 11.28 -2.46
N THR A 180 -8.78 11.88 -3.60
CA THR A 180 -8.78 11.16 -4.89
C THR A 180 -7.60 11.54 -5.78
N THR A 181 -7.46 12.83 -6.08
CA THR A 181 -6.42 13.36 -6.98
C THR A 181 -5.59 14.50 -6.39
N GLY A 182 -5.86 14.91 -5.14
CA GLY A 182 -5.08 15.94 -4.44
C GLY A 182 -3.67 15.43 -4.09
N ALA A 183 -2.64 16.07 -4.61
CA ALA A 183 -1.26 15.67 -4.42
C ALA A 183 -0.52 16.49 -3.36
N SER A 184 0.56 15.95 -2.83
CA SER A 184 1.49 16.64 -1.91
C SER A 184 0.83 17.13 -0.62
N ASN A 185 -0.15 16.39 -0.11
CA ASN A 185 -0.79 16.71 1.17
C ASN A 185 -0.11 15.95 2.31
N THR A 186 -0.04 16.57 3.48
CA THR A 186 0.38 15.95 4.75
C THR A 186 -0.78 16.01 5.73
N GLY A 187 -1.34 14.85 6.08
CA GLY A 187 -2.39 14.70 7.09
C GLY A 187 -1.91 13.80 8.23
N ILE A 188 -1.63 14.37 9.40
CA ILE A 188 -1.17 13.63 10.58
C ILE A 188 -2.15 13.84 11.73
N GLY A 189 -2.85 12.79 12.12
CA GLY A 189 -3.87 12.79 13.15
C GLY A 189 -5.16 12.12 12.69
N ARG A 190 -5.97 11.66 13.63
CA ARG A 190 -7.27 11.08 13.31
C ARG A 190 -8.16 12.10 12.56
N ASN A 191 -8.70 11.72 11.41
CA ASN A 191 -9.54 12.57 10.54
C ASN A 191 -8.84 13.86 10.02
N ALA A 192 -7.52 13.98 10.06
CA ALA A 192 -6.83 15.10 9.42
C ALA A 192 -7.08 15.07 7.90
N LEU A 193 -7.53 16.19 7.30
CA LEU A 193 -7.90 16.30 5.88
C LEU A 193 -8.93 15.26 5.42
N TYR A 194 -9.82 14.84 6.29
CA TYR A 194 -10.75 13.72 6.04
C TYR A 194 -11.54 13.85 4.73
N TYR A 195 -12.15 15.05 4.48
CA TYR A 195 -13.00 15.30 3.30
C TYR A 195 -12.23 15.88 2.11
N ASN A 196 -10.90 15.96 2.16
CA ASN A 196 -10.11 16.44 1.01
C ASN A 196 -10.33 15.54 -0.20
N THR A 197 -10.69 16.10 -1.33
CA THR A 197 -10.86 15.35 -2.59
C THR A 197 -9.76 15.68 -3.59
N THR A 198 -9.63 16.94 -3.96
CA THR A 198 -8.70 17.43 -4.98
C THR A 198 -7.74 18.52 -4.49
N GLY A 199 -7.94 19.01 -3.25
CA GLY A 199 -7.04 20.01 -2.65
C GLY A 199 -5.61 19.49 -2.55
N ALA A 200 -4.63 20.30 -2.91
CA ALA A 200 -3.22 19.92 -2.96
C ALA A 200 -2.34 20.80 -2.06
N THR A 201 -1.17 20.30 -1.70
CA THR A 201 -0.17 21.05 -0.92
C THR A 201 -0.67 21.57 0.43
N ASN A 202 -1.56 20.82 1.08
CA ASN A 202 -2.05 21.15 2.42
C ASN A 202 -1.24 20.41 3.49
N THR A 203 -0.99 21.06 4.61
CA THR A 203 -0.39 20.46 5.80
C THR A 203 -1.38 20.52 6.96
N ALA A 204 -1.81 19.38 7.46
CA ALA A 204 -2.71 19.24 8.60
C ALA A 204 -2.09 18.32 9.66
N VAL A 205 -1.74 18.88 10.80
CA VAL A 205 -1.15 18.14 11.93
C VAL A 205 -2.01 18.34 13.18
N GLY A 206 -2.69 17.30 13.59
CA GLY A 206 -3.61 17.31 14.71
C GLY A 206 -4.91 16.57 14.41
N SER A 207 -5.58 16.07 15.45
CA SER A 207 -6.89 15.44 15.28
C SER A 207 -7.87 16.42 14.64
N GLN A 208 -8.51 16.02 13.53
CA GLN A 208 -9.50 16.82 12.79
C GLN A 208 -8.97 18.16 12.23
N ALA A 209 -7.64 18.34 12.11
CA ALA A 209 -7.08 19.51 11.43
C ALA A 209 -7.49 19.49 9.95
N LEU A 210 -7.98 20.61 9.40
CA LEU A 210 -8.50 20.75 8.03
C LEU A 210 -9.54 19.68 7.65
N GLN A 211 -10.33 19.20 8.62
CA GLN A 211 -11.22 18.05 8.36
C GLN A 211 -12.19 18.29 7.21
N ALA A 212 -12.81 19.48 7.13
CA ALA A 212 -13.84 19.79 6.13
C ALA A 212 -13.27 20.23 4.78
N ASN A 213 -11.95 20.32 4.63
CA ASN A 213 -11.34 20.74 3.37
C ASN A 213 -11.76 19.81 2.22
N THR A 214 -12.20 20.38 1.11
CA THR A 214 -12.58 19.59 -0.08
C THR A 214 -11.62 19.82 -1.25
N THR A 215 -11.50 21.07 -1.69
CA THR A 215 -10.75 21.44 -2.90
C THR A 215 -9.67 22.49 -2.66
N ALA A 216 -9.63 23.08 -1.45
CA ALA A 216 -8.68 24.14 -1.15
C ALA A 216 -7.24 23.63 -1.06
N SER A 217 -6.31 24.47 -1.47
CA SER A 217 -4.89 24.16 -1.51
C SER A 217 -4.05 25.16 -0.72
N ASN A 218 -2.80 24.78 -0.44
CA ASN A 218 -1.79 25.63 0.20
C ASN A 218 -2.17 26.08 1.64
N ASN A 219 -2.93 25.28 2.38
CA ASN A 219 -3.27 25.57 3.75
C ASN A 219 -2.32 24.85 4.74
N VAL A 220 -2.01 25.52 5.83
CA VAL A 220 -1.26 24.97 6.96
C VAL A 220 -2.11 25.02 8.22
N ALA A 221 -2.41 23.85 8.79
CA ALA A 221 -3.19 23.70 10.03
C ALA A 221 -2.42 22.82 11.03
N VAL A 222 -1.97 23.41 12.12
CA VAL A 222 -1.24 22.70 13.17
C VAL A 222 -1.98 22.88 14.51
N GLY A 223 -2.55 21.82 15.02
CA GLY A 223 -3.34 21.78 16.24
C GLY A 223 -4.65 21.03 16.06
N THR A 224 -5.19 20.49 17.15
CA THR A 224 -6.52 19.85 17.12
C THR A 224 -7.56 20.83 16.59
N GLN A 225 -8.32 20.42 15.56
CA GLN A 225 -9.36 21.23 14.93
C GLN A 225 -8.91 22.61 14.37
N ALA A 226 -7.62 22.79 14.09
CA ALA A 226 -7.16 23.96 13.35
C ALA A 226 -7.75 23.94 11.93
N LEU A 227 -8.32 25.07 11.45
CA LEU A 227 -9.02 25.19 10.16
C LEU A 227 -10.12 24.13 9.95
N TYR A 228 -10.79 23.72 11.01
CA TYR A 228 -11.74 22.59 10.98
C TYR A 228 -12.81 22.72 9.90
N ALA A 229 -13.48 23.87 9.80
CA ALA A 229 -14.61 24.10 8.90
C ALA A 229 -14.20 24.64 7.52
N ASN A 230 -12.92 24.83 7.24
CA ASN A 230 -12.46 25.33 5.95
C ASN A 230 -12.80 24.34 4.83
N THR A 231 -13.54 24.76 3.84
CA THR A 231 -13.90 23.91 2.68
C THR A 231 -13.14 24.28 1.41
N THR A 232 -13.11 25.57 1.06
CA THR A 232 -12.56 26.07 -0.22
C THR A 232 -11.58 27.25 -0.07
N GLY A 233 -11.36 27.76 1.17
CA GLY A 233 -10.39 28.84 1.42
C GLY A 233 -8.95 28.36 1.27
N ALA A 234 -8.18 29.00 0.41
CA ALA A 234 -6.78 28.63 0.12
C ALA A 234 -5.77 29.57 0.78
N GLY A 235 -4.54 29.08 1.02
CA GLY A 235 -3.44 29.90 1.52
C GLY A 235 -3.56 30.31 3.00
N ASN A 236 -4.36 29.61 3.79
CA ASN A 236 -4.52 29.93 5.22
C ASN A 236 -3.44 29.25 6.06
N THR A 237 -2.99 29.95 7.11
CA THR A 237 -2.08 29.40 8.15
C THR A 237 -2.76 29.50 9.49
N ALA A 238 -2.99 28.36 10.12
CA ALA A 238 -3.55 28.25 11.47
C ALA A 238 -2.66 27.41 12.37
N THR A 239 -2.17 27.96 13.45
CA THR A 239 -1.34 27.26 14.44
C THR A 239 -1.92 27.45 15.83
N GLY A 240 -2.36 26.35 16.44
CA GLY A 240 -3.02 26.31 17.74
C GLY A 240 -4.33 25.55 17.68
N ALA A 241 -4.72 24.89 18.78
CA ALA A 241 -5.98 24.17 18.83
C ALA A 241 -7.16 25.14 18.59
N GLY A 242 -8.06 24.77 17.66
CA GLY A 242 -9.22 25.59 17.29
C GLY A 242 -8.89 26.92 16.62
N SER A 243 -7.67 27.15 16.14
CA SER A 243 -7.36 28.36 15.39
C SER A 243 -8.03 28.35 14.02
N LEU A 244 -8.64 29.47 13.59
CA LEU A 244 -9.45 29.61 12.37
C LEU A 244 -10.54 28.52 12.24
N TYR A 245 -11.18 28.14 13.35
CA TYR A 245 -12.10 27.01 13.41
C TYR A 245 -13.28 27.14 12.42
N SER A 246 -13.94 28.31 12.39
CA SER A 246 -15.18 28.56 11.64
C SER A 246 -14.97 29.16 10.24
N SER A 247 -13.74 29.27 9.75
CA SER A 247 -13.48 29.77 8.38
C SER A 247 -14.02 28.77 7.36
N THR A 248 -15.17 29.05 6.75
CA THR A 248 -15.92 28.06 5.94
C THR A 248 -15.66 28.17 4.44
N THR A 249 -15.87 29.35 3.85
CA THR A 249 -15.83 29.52 2.38
C THR A 249 -15.15 30.81 1.97
N GLY A 250 -14.33 30.77 0.93
CA GLY A 250 -13.81 31.96 0.23
C GLY A 250 -12.79 32.81 0.99
N ALA A 251 -12.64 32.62 2.29
CA ALA A 251 -11.61 33.32 3.07
C ALA A 251 -10.25 32.65 2.90
N GLY A 252 -9.39 33.25 2.08
CA GLY A 252 -8.03 32.80 1.85
C GLY A 252 -6.99 33.78 2.41
N ASN A 253 -5.73 33.32 2.50
CA ASN A 253 -4.57 34.11 2.92
C ASN A 253 -4.67 34.68 4.35
N ASN A 254 -5.37 33.97 5.25
CA ASN A 254 -5.46 34.34 6.66
C ASN A 254 -4.34 33.69 7.46
N THR A 255 -3.85 34.39 8.47
CA THR A 255 -2.91 33.85 9.44
C THR A 255 -3.46 33.97 10.85
N ALA A 256 -3.58 32.87 11.57
CA ALA A 256 -4.02 32.81 12.95
C ALA A 256 -3.05 31.95 13.77
N ILE A 257 -2.48 32.52 14.83
CA ILE A 257 -1.55 31.84 15.73
C ILE A 257 -2.04 31.98 17.16
N GLY A 258 -2.15 30.86 17.84
CA GLY A 258 -2.63 30.79 19.23
C GLY A 258 -3.89 29.96 19.37
N HIS A 259 -4.13 29.45 20.59
CA HIS A 259 -5.34 28.70 20.92
C HIS A 259 -6.61 29.53 20.62
N GLN A 260 -7.52 28.97 19.82
CA GLN A 260 -8.77 29.62 19.42
C GLN A 260 -8.62 31.03 18.80
N SER A 261 -7.47 31.35 18.22
CA SER A 261 -7.31 32.63 17.49
C SER A 261 -8.18 32.62 16.23
N LEU A 262 -8.92 33.71 15.97
CA LEU A 262 -9.89 33.83 14.88
C LEU A 262 -10.89 32.65 14.85
N TYR A 263 -11.43 32.27 16.01
CA TYR A 263 -12.28 31.08 16.16
C TYR A 263 -13.65 31.22 15.47
N SER A 264 -14.22 32.42 15.42
CA SER A 264 -15.55 32.75 14.86
C SER A 264 -15.47 33.26 13.42
#